data_f0fe27cb0a4ace575f8ce96921e00ada
#
_entry.id   f0fe27cb0a4ace575f8ce96921e00ada
#
_cell.length_a   1.000
_cell.length_b   1.000
_cell.length_c   1.000
_cell.angle_alpha   90.00
_cell.angle_beta   90.00
_cell.angle_gamma   90.00
#
_symmetry.space_group_name_H-M   'P 1'
#
loop_
_entity.id
_entity.type
_entity.pdbx_description
1 polymer ?
#
loop_
_entity_poly.entity_id
_entity_poly.type
_entity_poly.pdbx_seq_one_letter_code
_entity_poly.pdbx_strand_id
1 'polypeptide(L)'
;LHSLLVGNPKLINDIGLVVVDELQYLTDEERGPVLEVLLTRILLNPKQPQLVGLSAVLGKSEALAQWLRAKMIREEKRPVELRQGVFFDGKFRYREFNSGIEGEEEWFRLKSDKEAAQYVETAKFLAEDKGEQTIIFLPDKPTTEALAHHLSHALNLPPAAGAIAEMNALEESVSKDMLITFLSSGVAVHNADL
;
A
#
# COMPACT_ATOMS: atom_id res chain seq x y z
N LEU A 1 2.28 -12.30 16.93
CA LEU A 1 2.13 -12.12 18.39
C LEU A 1 1.02 -13.00 18.95
N HIS A 2 -0.20 -13.04 18.36
CA HIS A 2 -1.31 -13.86 18.85
C HIS A 2 -0.90 -15.33 19.04
N SER A 3 -0.32 -15.96 18.04
CA SER A 3 0.14 -17.36 18.10
C SER A 3 1.19 -17.59 19.19
N LEU A 4 2.10 -16.63 19.38
CA LEU A 4 3.11 -16.70 20.43
C LEU A 4 2.49 -16.62 21.84
N LEU A 5 1.48 -15.78 22.04
CA LEU A 5 0.79 -15.63 23.33
C LEU A 5 -0.17 -16.77 23.62
N VAL A 6 -0.64 -17.50 22.60
CA VAL A 6 -1.40 -18.75 22.78
C VAL A 6 -0.47 -19.85 23.31
N GLY A 7 0.73 -19.98 22.73
CA GLY A 7 1.71 -20.99 23.16
C GLY A 7 2.44 -20.64 24.48
N ASN A 8 2.63 -19.36 24.76
CA ASN A 8 3.27 -18.89 26.00
C ASN A 8 2.62 -17.61 26.54
N PRO A 9 1.55 -17.73 27.34
CA PRO A 9 0.83 -16.57 27.88
C PRO A 9 1.71 -15.65 28.78
N LYS A 10 2.79 -16.15 29.34
CA LYS A 10 3.68 -15.38 30.21
C LYS A 10 4.57 -14.41 29.42
N LEU A 11 4.74 -14.63 28.13
CA LEU A 11 5.57 -13.78 27.26
C LEU A 11 5.15 -12.29 27.32
N ILE A 12 3.84 -12.04 27.48
CA ILE A 12 3.33 -10.67 27.59
C ILE A 12 3.93 -9.89 28.77
N ASN A 13 4.38 -10.58 29.82
CA ASN A 13 4.97 -9.94 30.99
C ASN A 13 6.36 -9.35 30.74
N ASP A 14 7.00 -9.77 29.65
CA ASP A 14 8.35 -9.32 29.27
C ASP A 14 8.27 -8.25 28.14
N ILE A 15 7.04 -7.93 27.70
CA ILE A 15 6.78 -6.92 26.65
C ILE A 15 6.52 -5.57 27.32
N GLY A 16 7.35 -4.57 27.01
CA GLY A 16 7.17 -3.20 27.48
C GLY A 16 6.33 -2.33 26.53
N LEU A 17 6.35 -2.63 25.24
CA LEU A 17 5.65 -1.88 24.19
C LEU A 17 5.02 -2.84 23.16
N VAL A 18 3.79 -2.56 22.79
CA VAL A 18 3.10 -3.20 21.66
C VAL A 18 2.71 -2.12 20.67
N VAL A 19 3.18 -2.24 19.44
CA VAL A 19 2.74 -1.40 18.30
C VAL A 19 1.82 -2.23 17.43
N VAL A 20 0.63 -1.71 17.17
CA VAL A 20 -0.37 -2.31 16.28
C VAL A 20 -0.51 -1.42 15.08
N ASP A 21 0.01 -1.88 13.95
CA ASP A 21 -0.16 -1.22 12.67
C ASP A 21 -1.48 -1.65 12.02
N GLU A 22 -2.03 -0.78 11.16
CA GLU A 22 -3.28 -1.00 10.44
C GLU A 22 -4.46 -1.36 11.38
N LEU A 23 -4.63 -0.59 12.46
CA LEU A 23 -5.62 -0.86 13.51
C LEU A 23 -7.08 -0.89 12.99
N GLN A 24 -7.34 -0.33 11.80
CA GLN A 24 -8.64 -0.43 11.13
C GLN A 24 -9.03 -1.88 10.78
N TYR A 25 -8.10 -2.83 10.75
CA TYR A 25 -8.43 -4.24 10.61
C TYR A 25 -9.30 -4.82 11.75
N LEU A 26 -9.53 -4.07 12.82
CA LEU A 26 -10.56 -4.44 13.80
C LEU A 26 -11.96 -4.57 13.19
N THR A 27 -12.24 -3.90 12.07
CA THR A 27 -13.51 -3.98 11.34
C THR A 27 -13.53 -5.04 10.23
N ASP A 28 -12.40 -5.74 10.02
CA ASP A 28 -12.28 -6.81 9.05
C ASP A 28 -12.94 -8.10 9.58
N GLU A 29 -13.74 -8.77 8.75
CA GLU A 29 -14.53 -9.94 9.17
C GLU A 29 -13.66 -11.15 9.59
N GLU A 30 -12.50 -11.34 8.99
CA GLU A 30 -11.61 -12.46 9.26
C GLU A 30 -10.54 -12.14 10.32
N ARG A 31 -9.90 -10.98 10.20
CA ARG A 31 -8.77 -10.56 11.06
C ARG A 31 -9.21 -9.84 12.32
N GLY A 32 -10.33 -9.14 12.25
CA GLY A 32 -10.85 -8.32 13.35
C GLY A 32 -11.04 -9.09 14.66
N PRO A 33 -11.73 -10.25 14.66
CA PRO A 33 -11.92 -11.03 15.88
C PRO A 33 -10.61 -11.48 16.55
N VAL A 34 -9.62 -11.86 15.76
CA VAL A 34 -8.30 -12.27 16.29
C VAL A 34 -7.57 -11.07 16.90
N LEU A 35 -7.61 -9.92 16.24
CA LEU A 35 -7.00 -8.69 16.72
C LEU A 35 -7.69 -8.17 17.99
N GLU A 36 -9.02 -8.22 18.06
CA GLU A 36 -9.81 -7.82 19.23
C GLU A 36 -9.46 -8.68 20.45
N VAL A 37 -9.41 -10.00 20.29
CA VAL A 37 -9.02 -10.93 21.37
C VAL A 37 -7.60 -10.65 21.84
N LEU A 38 -6.66 -10.41 20.91
CA LEU A 38 -5.29 -10.08 21.25
C LEU A 38 -5.19 -8.78 22.08
N LEU A 39 -5.83 -7.72 21.61
CA LEU A 39 -5.86 -6.42 22.29
C LEU A 39 -6.51 -6.52 23.67
N THR A 40 -7.63 -7.25 23.77
CA THR A 40 -8.29 -7.50 25.05
C THR A 40 -7.36 -8.19 26.04
N ARG A 41 -6.62 -9.21 25.62
CA ARG A 41 -5.61 -9.87 26.47
C ARG A 41 -4.51 -8.92 26.95
N ILE A 42 -4.05 -8.03 26.07
CA ILE A 42 -3.05 -7.00 26.42
C ILE A 42 -3.62 -6.05 27.47
N LEU A 43 -4.84 -5.55 27.27
CA LEU A 43 -5.51 -4.60 28.18
C LEU A 43 -5.83 -5.21 29.56
N LEU A 44 -6.10 -6.50 29.61
CA LEU A 44 -6.38 -7.23 30.87
C LEU A 44 -5.12 -7.67 31.60
N ASN A 45 -3.94 -7.55 30.99
CA ASN A 45 -2.71 -7.95 31.65
C ASN A 45 -2.34 -6.97 32.79
N PRO A 46 -2.03 -7.46 34.00
CA PRO A 46 -1.67 -6.59 35.13
C PRO A 46 -0.43 -5.70 34.89
N LYS A 47 0.52 -6.14 34.07
CA LYS A 47 1.74 -5.38 33.74
C LYS A 47 1.52 -4.34 32.64
N GLN A 48 0.40 -4.38 31.94
CA GLN A 48 -0.03 -3.45 30.89
C GLN A 48 1.13 -2.82 30.09
N PRO A 49 1.62 -3.48 29.02
CA PRO A 49 2.61 -2.87 28.16
C PRO A 49 2.05 -1.58 27.55
N GLN A 50 2.90 -0.63 27.24
CA GLN A 50 2.48 0.54 26.47
C GLN A 50 1.88 0.09 25.13
N LEU A 51 0.72 0.59 24.77
CA LEU A 51 0.05 0.29 23.53
C LEU A 51 0.08 1.51 22.60
N VAL A 52 0.56 1.31 21.37
CA VAL A 52 0.53 2.30 20.29
C VAL A 52 -0.25 1.69 19.13
N GLY A 53 -1.35 2.32 18.75
CA GLY A 53 -2.15 1.93 17.58
C GLY A 53 -1.93 2.93 16.45
N LEU A 54 -1.60 2.43 15.26
CA LEU A 54 -1.47 3.21 14.03
C LEU A 54 -2.62 2.87 13.09
N SER A 55 -3.23 3.88 12.49
CA SER A 55 -4.32 3.69 11.54
C SER A 55 -4.43 4.84 10.56
N ALA A 56 -4.67 4.53 9.30
CA ALA A 56 -4.92 5.54 8.27
C ALA A 56 -6.33 6.13 8.34
N VAL A 57 -7.35 5.30 8.65
CA VAL A 57 -8.77 5.70 8.72
C VAL A 57 -9.48 4.94 9.82
N LEU A 58 -10.10 5.66 10.74
CA LEU A 58 -10.94 5.07 11.80
C LEU A 58 -12.28 5.79 11.88
N GLY A 59 -13.36 5.08 11.54
CA GLY A 59 -14.71 5.63 11.54
C GLY A 59 -15.25 6.04 12.93
N LYS A 60 -14.85 5.32 13.98
CA LYS A 60 -15.24 5.58 15.39
C LYS A 60 -14.02 5.66 16.30
N SER A 61 -13.10 6.53 15.94
CA SER A 61 -11.78 6.64 16.56
C SER A 61 -11.84 6.97 18.06
N GLU A 62 -12.82 7.76 18.50
CA GLU A 62 -12.98 8.13 19.91
C GLU A 62 -13.38 6.93 20.78
N ALA A 63 -14.34 6.13 20.31
CA ALA A 63 -14.77 4.93 21.03
C ALA A 63 -13.64 3.89 21.12
N LEU A 64 -12.86 3.75 20.04
CA LEU A 64 -11.70 2.87 20.01
C LEU A 64 -10.60 3.34 20.96
N ALA A 65 -10.28 4.63 20.97
CA ALA A 65 -9.30 5.22 21.88
C ALA A 65 -9.73 5.03 23.36
N GLN A 66 -11.02 5.19 23.66
CA GLN A 66 -11.57 4.94 24.98
C GLN A 66 -11.46 3.47 25.38
N TRP A 67 -11.81 2.53 24.50
CA TRP A 67 -11.68 1.11 24.76
C TRP A 67 -10.21 0.69 24.99
N LEU A 68 -9.29 1.19 24.16
CA LEU A 68 -7.86 0.94 24.29
C LEU A 68 -7.20 1.70 25.45
N ARG A 69 -7.94 2.59 26.15
CA ARG A 69 -7.40 3.49 27.18
C ARG A 69 -6.22 4.32 26.67
N ALA A 70 -6.26 4.69 25.39
CA ALA A 70 -5.19 5.38 24.68
C ALA A 70 -5.55 6.86 24.45
N LYS A 71 -4.52 7.70 24.43
CA LYS A 71 -4.67 9.08 23.95
C LYS A 71 -4.67 9.09 22.43
N MET A 72 -5.70 9.70 21.84
CA MET A 72 -5.76 9.87 20.39
C MET A 72 -4.92 11.06 19.96
N ILE A 73 -4.09 10.83 18.94
CA ILE A 73 -3.36 11.87 18.22
C ILE A 73 -3.83 11.77 16.77
N ARG A 74 -4.30 12.88 16.19
CA ARG A 74 -4.78 12.93 14.82
C ARG A 74 -4.03 14.02 14.08
N GLU A 75 -3.53 13.68 12.91
CA GLU A 75 -2.99 14.60 11.92
C GLU A 75 -3.83 14.49 10.65
N GLU A 76 -4.45 15.56 10.25
CA GLU A 76 -5.38 15.60 9.11
C GLU A 76 -4.70 16.14 7.85
N LYS A 77 -3.59 16.86 8.02
CA LYS A 77 -2.86 17.42 6.88
C LYS A 77 -1.79 16.47 6.39
N ARG A 78 -1.72 16.30 5.10
CA ARG A 78 -0.61 15.60 4.46
C ARG A 78 0.60 16.53 4.33
N PRO A 79 1.84 16.05 4.56
CA PRO A 79 3.06 16.85 4.33
C PRO A 79 3.20 17.28 2.87
N VAL A 80 2.70 16.46 1.96
CA VAL A 80 2.66 16.73 0.51
C VAL A 80 1.20 16.70 0.07
N GLU A 81 0.81 17.65 -0.77
CA GLU A 81 -0.55 17.71 -1.32
C GLU A 81 -0.86 16.45 -2.12
N LEU A 82 -2.03 15.89 -1.93
CA LEU A 82 -2.55 14.76 -2.68
C LEU A 82 -3.71 15.19 -3.55
N ARG A 83 -3.60 15.00 -4.85
CA ARG A 83 -4.69 15.17 -5.80
C ARG A 83 -5.38 13.82 -6.01
N GLN A 84 -6.61 13.73 -5.58
CA GLN A 84 -7.46 12.57 -5.78
C GLN A 84 -8.44 12.85 -6.91
N GLY A 85 -8.50 12.00 -7.90
CA GLY A 85 -9.32 12.31 -9.08
C GLY A 85 -9.63 11.11 -9.95
N VAL A 86 -10.30 11.41 -11.05
CA VAL A 86 -10.68 10.45 -12.09
C VAL A 86 -10.18 10.96 -13.43
N PHE A 87 -9.52 10.07 -14.16
CA PHE A 87 -9.17 10.29 -15.54
C PHE A 87 -10.26 9.73 -16.46
N PHE A 88 -10.88 10.59 -17.24
CA PHE A 88 -11.95 10.23 -18.17
C PHE A 88 -11.99 11.20 -19.36
N ASP A 89 -12.22 10.70 -20.55
CA ASP A 89 -12.36 11.47 -21.81
C ASP A 89 -11.24 12.51 -22.02
N GLY A 90 -10.00 12.09 -21.77
CA GLY A 90 -8.80 12.93 -21.96
C GLY A 90 -8.53 13.95 -20.86
N LYS A 91 -9.31 13.96 -19.80
CA LYS A 91 -9.23 14.91 -18.72
C LYS A 91 -9.04 14.23 -17.37
N PHE A 92 -8.13 14.74 -16.57
CA PHE A 92 -7.99 14.37 -15.16
C PHE A 92 -8.68 15.41 -14.30
N ARG A 93 -9.80 15.04 -13.71
CA ARG A 93 -10.55 15.86 -12.75
C ARG A 93 -10.17 15.44 -11.35
N TYR A 94 -9.75 16.39 -10.53
CA TYR A 94 -9.24 16.09 -9.21
C TYR A 94 -9.71 17.08 -8.16
N ARG A 95 -9.55 16.65 -6.90
CA ARG A 95 -9.66 17.48 -5.71
C ARG A 95 -8.39 17.34 -4.89
N GLU A 96 -7.85 18.44 -4.45
CA GLU A 96 -6.71 18.50 -3.54
C GLU A 96 -7.15 18.16 -2.12
N PHE A 97 -6.40 17.30 -1.45
CA PHE A 97 -6.76 16.78 -0.13
C PHE A 97 -6.69 17.84 0.96
N ASN A 98 -5.58 18.60 1.04
CA ASN A 98 -5.37 19.59 2.08
C ASN A 98 -6.15 20.88 1.84
N SER A 99 -6.15 21.38 0.61
CA SER A 99 -6.77 22.65 0.24
C SER A 99 -8.26 22.53 -0.07
N GLY A 100 -8.70 21.33 -0.50
CA GLY A 100 -10.05 21.08 -0.98
C GLY A 100 -10.33 21.69 -2.36
N ILE A 101 -9.34 22.27 -3.02
CA ILE A 101 -9.47 22.88 -4.34
C ILE A 101 -9.76 21.81 -5.38
N GLU A 102 -10.75 22.04 -6.22
CA GLU A 102 -11.07 21.19 -7.36
C GLU A 102 -10.43 21.75 -8.63
N GLY A 103 -9.93 20.87 -9.48
CA GLY A 103 -9.28 21.23 -10.72
C GLY A 103 -9.49 20.21 -11.83
N GLU A 104 -9.14 20.62 -13.04
CA GLU A 104 -9.17 19.78 -14.23
C GLU A 104 -7.90 20.03 -15.04
N GLU A 105 -7.26 18.96 -15.51
CA GLU A 105 -6.11 18.98 -16.39
C GLU A 105 -6.43 18.22 -17.67
N GLU A 106 -6.06 18.78 -18.81
CA GLU A 106 -6.09 18.02 -20.06
C GLU A 106 -4.86 17.12 -20.11
N TRP A 107 -5.10 15.83 -20.30
CA TRP A 107 -4.06 14.83 -20.47
C TRP A 107 -4.00 14.38 -21.93
N PHE A 108 -4.51 13.16 -22.21
CA PHE A 108 -4.50 12.60 -23.55
C PHE A 108 -5.79 11.80 -23.75
N ARG A 109 -6.18 11.61 -25.01
CA ARG A 109 -7.33 10.76 -25.33
C ARG A 109 -6.88 9.32 -25.47
N LEU A 110 -7.54 8.42 -24.74
CA LEU A 110 -7.37 6.98 -24.90
C LEU A 110 -7.73 6.57 -26.33
N LYS A 111 -6.89 5.72 -26.91
CA LYS A 111 -7.07 5.21 -28.28
C LYS A 111 -7.79 3.88 -28.31
N SER A 112 -7.85 3.19 -27.17
CA SER A 112 -8.40 1.85 -27.04
C SER A 112 -9.46 1.80 -25.95
N ASP A 113 -10.53 1.02 -26.22
CA ASP A 113 -11.54 0.69 -25.20
C ASP A 113 -11.16 -0.53 -24.35
N LYS A 114 -10.04 -1.20 -24.66
CA LYS A 114 -9.56 -2.35 -23.91
C LYS A 114 -8.82 -1.88 -22.65
N GLU A 115 -9.24 -2.36 -21.51
CA GLU A 115 -8.72 -1.97 -20.19
C GLU A 115 -7.19 -2.07 -20.09
N ALA A 116 -6.61 -3.21 -20.47
CA ALA A 116 -5.17 -3.40 -20.45
C ALA A 116 -4.40 -2.37 -21.31
N ALA A 117 -4.96 -2.00 -22.48
CA ALA A 117 -4.36 -0.97 -23.33
C ALA A 117 -4.48 0.43 -22.70
N GLN A 118 -5.58 0.70 -22.00
CA GLN A 118 -5.76 1.97 -21.29
C GLN A 118 -4.74 2.13 -20.15
N TYR A 119 -4.43 1.07 -19.39
CA TYR A 119 -3.35 1.09 -18.39
C TYR A 119 -2.00 1.38 -19.04
N VAL A 120 -1.69 0.74 -20.16
CA VAL A 120 -0.43 0.96 -20.88
C VAL A 120 -0.33 2.39 -21.42
N GLU A 121 -1.37 2.92 -22.05
CA GLU A 121 -1.40 4.28 -22.58
C GLU A 121 -1.25 5.31 -21.45
N THR A 122 -1.92 5.09 -20.32
CA THR A 122 -1.83 5.99 -19.15
C THR A 122 -0.45 5.93 -18.50
N ALA A 123 0.10 4.73 -18.31
CA ALA A 123 1.45 4.56 -17.76
C ALA A 123 2.50 5.20 -18.65
N LYS A 124 2.36 5.07 -19.98
CA LYS A 124 3.27 5.70 -20.95
C LYS A 124 3.23 7.21 -20.86
N PHE A 125 2.04 7.80 -20.84
CA PHE A 125 1.89 9.25 -20.67
C PHE A 125 2.52 9.75 -19.38
N LEU A 126 2.24 9.08 -18.25
CA LEU A 126 2.78 9.51 -16.96
C LEU A 126 4.30 9.33 -16.86
N ALA A 127 4.82 8.19 -17.29
CA ALA A 127 6.23 7.85 -17.13
C ALA A 127 7.12 8.49 -18.20
N GLU A 128 6.71 8.51 -19.48
CA GLU A 128 7.54 9.01 -20.57
C GLU A 128 7.31 10.50 -20.86
N ASP A 129 6.04 10.95 -20.92
CA ASP A 129 5.74 12.34 -21.29
C ASP A 129 5.80 13.27 -20.08
N LYS A 130 5.39 12.81 -18.88
CA LYS A 130 5.42 13.61 -17.64
C LYS A 130 6.66 13.36 -16.78
N GLY A 131 7.36 12.24 -16.96
CA GLY A 131 8.51 11.85 -16.13
C GLY A 131 8.13 11.45 -14.69
N GLU A 132 6.87 11.03 -14.47
CA GLU A 132 6.34 10.72 -13.15
C GLU A 132 6.52 9.24 -12.81
N GLN A 133 6.78 8.94 -11.54
CA GLN A 133 6.72 7.59 -11.03
C GLN A 133 5.26 7.16 -10.85
N THR A 134 4.92 5.99 -11.36
CA THR A 134 3.54 5.50 -11.38
C THR A 134 3.41 4.17 -10.65
N ILE A 135 2.41 4.05 -9.77
CA ILE A 135 2.03 2.79 -9.13
C ILE A 135 0.62 2.44 -9.61
N ILE A 136 0.43 1.23 -10.12
CA ILE A 136 -0.86 0.71 -10.58
C ILE A 136 -1.27 -0.43 -9.65
N PHE A 137 -2.42 -0.27 -8.98
CA PHE A 137 -3.00 -1.30 -8.14
C PHE A 137 -4.00 -2.13 -8.94
N LEU A 138 -3.86 -3.44 -8.89
CA LEU A 138 -4.69 -4.39 -9.60
C LEU A 138 -5.30 -5.41 -8.63
N PRO A 139 -6.44 -6.04 -8.97
CA PRO A 139 -7.19 -6.87 -8.03
C PRO A 139 -6.53 -8.21 -7.71
N ASP A 140 -5.69 -8.73 -8.59
CA ASP A 140 -5.11 -10.07 -8.45
C ASP A 140 -3.71 -10.18 -9.06
N LYS A 141 -3.01 -11.24 -8.67
CA LYS A 141 -1.66 -11.55 -9.11
C LYS A 141 -1.52 -11.79 -10.62
N PRO A 142 -2.37 -12.64 -11.26
CA PRO A 142 -2.26 -12.88 -12.70
C PRO A 142 -2.39 -11.61 -13.53
N THR A 143 -3.34 -10.74 -13.18
CA THR A 143 -3.55 -9.45 -13.87
C THR A 143 -2.35 -8.52 -13.66
N THR A 144 -1.77 -8.51 -12.46
CA THR A 144 -0.58 -7.72 -12.13
C THR A 144 0.63 -8.15 -12.98
N GLU A 145 0.90 -9.44 -13.05
CA GLU A 145 2.00 -10.00 -13.85
C GLU A 145 1.79 -9.77 -15.36
N ALA A 146 0.57 -9.99 -15.85
CA ALA A 146 0.25 -9.75 -17.24
C ALA A 146 0.44 -8.28 -17.65
N LEU A 147 -0.02 -7.33 -16.80
CA LEU A 147 0.20 -5.92 -17.07
C LEU A 147 1.68 -5.54 -17.02
N ALA A 148 2.46 -6.08 -16.07
CA ALA A 148 3.90 -5.84 -16.01
C ALA A 148 4.61 -6.31 -17.29
N HIS A 149 4.22 -7.45 -17.86
CA HIS A 149 4.70 -7.90 -19.16
C HIS A 149 4.35 -6.92 -20.28
N HIS A 150 3.11 -6.44 -20.34
CA HIS A 150 2.71 -5.46 -21.34
C HIS A 150 3.50 -4.16 -21.21
N LEU A 151 3.66 -3.66 -19.99
CA LEU A 151 4.41 -2.43 -19.71
C LEU A 151 5.89 -2.57 -20.06
N SER A 152 6.53 -3.68 -19.71
CA SER A 152 7.96 -3.91 -19.99
C SER A 152 8.31 -3.90 -21.49
N HIS A 153 7.34 -4.21 -22.35
CA HIS A 153 7.51 -4.17 -23.82
C HIS A 153 7.03 -2.83 -24.43
N ALA A 154 6.15 -2.13 -23.77
CA ALA A 154 5.54 -0.92 -24.32
C ALA A 154 6.25 0.37 -23.91
N LEU A 155 6.88 0.38 -22.71
CA LEU A 155 7.59 1.53 -22.18
C LEU A 155 9.05 1.53 -22.62
N ASN A 156 9.58 2.73 -22.87
CA ASN A 156 10.99 2.94 -23.19
C ASN A 156 11.68 3.65 -22.02
N LEU A 157 11.75 2.96 -20.89
CA LEU A 157 12.36 3.48 -19.67
C LEU A 157 13.78 2.91 -19.46
N PRO A 158 14.67 3.65 -18.80
CA PRO A 158 16.00 3.15 -18.45
C PRO A 158 15.91 1.99 -17.45
N PRO A 159 16.85 1.04 -17.48
CA PRO A 159 16.94 -0.01 -16.47
C PRO A 159 17.06 0.55 -15.05
N ALA A 160 16.42 -0.10 -14.10
CA ALA A 160 16.54 0.19 -12.67
C ALA A 160 17.85 -0.39 -12.11
N ALA A 161 19.01 0.15 -12.54
CA ALA A 161 20.34 -0.45 -12.31
C ALA A 161 20.64 -0.67 -10.81
N GLY A 162 20.25 0.22 -9.93
CA GLY A 162 20.44 0.06 -8.48
C GLY A 162 19.68 -1.14 -7.92
N ALA A 163 18.39 -1.26 -8.25
CA ALA A 163 17.56 -2.38 -7.81
C ALA A 163 18.06 -3.72 -8.40
N ILE A 164 18.49 -3.73 -9.67
CA ILE A 164 19.08 -4.91 -10.30
C ILE A 164 20.36 -5.35 -9.57
N ALA A 165 21.22 -4.40 -9.18
CA ALA A 165 22.44 -4.72 -8.43
C ALA A 165 22.14 -5.34 -7.07
N GLU A 166 21.14 -4.83 -6.34
CA GLU A 166 20.68 -5.40 -5.07
C GLU A 166 20.09 -6.80 -5.27
N MET A 167 19.23 -6.98 -6.28
CA MET A 167 18.64 -8.29 -6.60
C MET A 167 19.70 -9.33 -6.94
N ASN A 168 20.77 -8.97 -7.66
CA ASN A 168 21.86 -9.87 -8.00
C ASN A 168 22.64 -10.39 -6.79
N ALA A 169 22.61 -9.69 -5.65
CA ALA A 169 23.22 -10.13 -4.40
C ALA A 169 22.38 -11.16 -3.62
N LEU A 170 21.11 -11.37 -4.00
CA LEU A 170 20.22 -12.34 -3.36
C LEU A 170 20.41 -13.76 -3.97
N GLU A 171 19.91 -14.76 -3.25
CA GLU A 171 19.89 -16.15 -3.74
C GLU A 171 19.07 -16.29 -5.03
N GLU A 172 19.46 -17.25 -5.86
CA GLU A 172 18.78 -17.53 -7.14
C GLU A 172 17.37 -18.08 -6.92
N SER A 173 16.41 -17.49 -7.63
CA SER A 173 15.02 -17.94 -7.64
C SER A 173 14.31 -17.53 -8.93
N VAL A 174 13.24 -18.23 -9.28
CA VAL A 174 12.41 -17.90 -10.46
C VAL A 174 11.83 -16.49 -10.34
N SER A 175 11.41 -16.09 -9.13
CA SER A 175 10.90 -14.74 -8.87
C SER A 175 11.96 -13.67 -9.10
N LYS A 176 13.21 -13.92 -8.72
CA LYS A 176 14.34 -13.01 -8.95
C LYS A 176 14.56 -12.77 -10.45
N ASP A 177 14.63 -13.83 -11.24
CA ASP A 177 14.85 -13.73 -12.69
C ASP A 177 13.74 -12.94 -13.38
N MET A 178 12.50 -13.20 -12.99
CA MET A 178 11.34 -12.45 -13.48
C MET A 178 11.42 -10.97 -13.11
N LEU A 179 11.75 -10.65 -11.87
CA LEU A 179 11.88 -9.26 -11.41
C LEU A 179 13.02 -8.54 -12.13
N ILE A 180 14.18 -9.15 -12.30
CA ILE A 180 15.30 -8.58 -13.06
C ILE A 180 14.89 -8.27 -14.50
N THR A 181 14.10 -9.14 -15.12
CA THR A 181 13.59 -8.93 -16.48
C THR A 181 12.74 -7.66 -16.55
N PHE A 182 11.81 -7.46 -15.63
CA PHE A 182 10.98 -6.25 -15.58
C PHE A 182 11.81 -5.00 -15.23
N LEU A 183 12.67 -5.08 -14.24
CA LEU A 183 13.56 -3.99 -13.82
C LEU A 183 14.50 -3.51 -14.94
N SER A 184 14.87 -4.42 -15.86
CA SER A 184 15.66 -4.07 -17.05
C SER A 184 14.91 -3.15 -18.02
N SER A 185 13.60 -3.08 -17.93
CA SER A 185 12.71 -2.17 -18.68
C SER A 185 12.15 -1.02 -17.82
N GLY A 186 12.70 -0.79 -16.62
CA GLY A 186 12.22 0.25 -15.71
C GLY A 186 10.85 -0.05 -15.09
N VAL A 187 10.38 -1.29 -15.16
CA VAL A 187 9.11 -1.76 -14.59
C VAL A 187 9.40 -2.63 -13.38
N ALA A 188 8.59 -2.53 -12.35
CA ALA A 188 8.62 -3.41 -11.19
C ALA A 188 7.24 -4.01 -10.93
N VAL A 189 7.19 -5.18 -10.34
CA VAL A 189 5.97 -5.84 -9.90
C VAL A 189 6.11 -6.25 -8.43
N HIS A 190 5.02 -6.12 -7.69
CA HIS A 190 4.94 -6.62 -6.33
C HIS A 190 3.57 -7.26 -6.10
N ASN A 191 3.58 -8.41 -5.46
CA ASN A 191 2.39 -9.10 -4.97
C ASN A 191 2.72 -9.84 -3.66
N ALA A 192 1.74 -10.47 -3.03
CA ALA A 192 1.90 -11.09 -1.71
C ALA A 192 2.88 -12.28 -1.68
N ASP A 193 3.30 -12.81 -2.84
CA ASP A 193 4.20 -13.96 -2.95
C ASP A 193 5.64 -13.57 -3.36
N LEU A 194 5.92 -12.28 -3.50
CA LEU A 194 7.21 -11.69 -3.91
C LEU A 194 7.86 -10.93 -2.77
#